data_94716d761b447c8071162aab306af665
#
_entry.id   94716d761b447c8071162aab306af665
#
_cell.length_a   1.000
_cell.length_b   1.000
_cell.length_c   1.000
_cell.angle_alpha   90.00
_cell.angle_beta   90.00
_cell.angle_gamma   90.00
#
_symmetry.space_group_name_H-M   'P 1'
#
loop_
_entity.id
_entity.type
_entity.pdbx_description
1 polymer ?
#
loop_
_entity_poly.entity_id
_entity_poly.type
_entity_poly.pdbx_seq_one_letter_code
_entity_poly.pdbx_strand_id
1 'polypeptide(L)'
;LFRSCQECGCVITDQDKPEMLRKGEWRTVKENTKFVRKVAFWMNTLYSPFVRFSEIVKEFLDSKDDPEKLQNFVNSWLAEPWEDTKLKTNADLVMERQTEYEELVVPEWAKLLTAGVDVQENCLYWSIRAWGNYLTSQNIAHGQAFSFQEVERIMNLEYQMPDSTPLVVALALIDSGNDADTVYDFCANNSEWALPSKGSSNPMLSHYKLSKVNKSDSKAYGMNLVLVDTGKYK
;
A
#
# COMPACT_ATOMS: atom_id res chain seq x y z
N LEU A 1 9.67 30.48 10.19
CA LEU A 1 11.00 30.00 9.79
C LEU A 1 11.26 30.06 8.27
N PHE A 2 10.30 30.51 7.46
CA PHE A 2 10.48 30.79 6.04
C PHE A 2 11.00 32.20 5.74
N ARG A 3 11.57 32.89 6.71
CA ARG A 3 11.99 34.29 6.56
C ARG A 3 13.49 34.46 6.40
N SER A 4 14.28 33.41 6.35
CA SER A 4 15.73 33.56 6.17
C SER A 4 16.25 32.61 5.08
N CYS A 5 17.13 33.13 4.26
CA CYS A 5 17.86 32.31 3.27
C CYS A 5 18.79 31.34 3.99
N GLN A 6 18.77 30.08 3.63
CA GLN A 6 19.64 29.07 4.22
C GLN A 6 21.12 29.28 3.89
N GLU A 7 21.40 29.90 2.73
CA GLU A 7 22.76 30.14 2.27
C GLU A 7 23.42 31.35 2.93
N CYS A 8 22.68 32.49 3.04
CA CYS A 8 23.27 33.74 3.50
C CYS A 8 22.62 34.33 4.78
N GLY A 9 21.56 33.69 5.31
CA GLY A 9 20.86 34.15 6.50
C GLY A 9 20.01 35.44 6.31
N CYS A 10 19.98 36.04 5.11
CA CYS A 10 19.18 37.24 4.85
C CYS A 10 17.69 36.96 5.08
N VAL A 11 16.99 37.97 5.65
CA VAL A 11 15.54 37.92 5.84
C VAL A 11 14.85 38.10 4.50
N ILE A 12 13.95 37.16 4.17
CA ILE A 12 13.11 37.19 2.97
C ILE A 12 11.75 37.78 3.37
N THR A 13 11.26 38.76 2.62
CA THR A 13 9.97 39.42 2.84
C THR A 13 9.01 39.20 1.68
N ASP A 14 7.72 39.56 1.85
CA ASP A 14 6.73 39.48 0.77
C ASP A 14 7.10 40.41 -0.41
N GLN A 15 7.86 41.45 -0.18
CA GLN A 15 8.32 42.40 -1.21
C GLN A 15 9.39 41.78 -2.12
N ASP A 16 10.15 40.82 -1.62
CA ASP A 16 11.22 40.17 -2.38
C ASP A 16 10.65 39.11 -3.37
N LYS A 17 9.43 38.61 -3.09
CA LYS A 17 8.81 37.54 -3.88
C LYS A 17 8.71 37.82 -5.38
N PRO A 18 8.24 39.01 -5.84
CA PRO A 18 8.12 39.27 -7.28
C PRO A 18 9.47 39.21 -8.01
N GLU A 19 10.54 39.67 -7.36
CA GLU A 19 11.89 39.63 -7.92
C GLU A 19 12.44 38.21 -7.95
N MET A 20 12.22 37.43 -6.89
CA MET A 20 12.60 36.03 -6.83
C MET A 20 11.89 35.22 -7.91
N LEU A 21 10.60 35.42 -8.14
CA LEU A 21 9.84 34.72 -9.18
C LEU A 21 10.33 35.08 -10.58
N ARG A 22 10.73 36.32 -10.85
CA ARG A 22 11.29 36.70 -12.15
C ARG A 22 12.62 36.03 -12.46
N LYS A 23 13.40 35.67 -11.44
CA LYS A 23 14.67 34.95 -11.55
C LYS A 23 14.51 33.44 -11.49
N GLY A 24 13.29 32.92 -11.35
CA GLY A 24 13.01 31.49 -11.34
C GLY A 24 13.32 30.84 -12.67
N GLU A 25 13.84 29.63 -12.62
CA GLU A 25 14.11 28.81 -13.80
C GLU A 25 13.64 27.37 -13.60
N TRP A 26 13.24 26.74 -14.69
CA TRP A 26 12.86 25.33 -14.66
C TRP A 26 14.11 24.45 -14.77
N ARG A 27 14.26 23.51 -13.85
CA ARG A 27 15.33 22.52 -13.86
C ARG A 27 14.77 21.13 -13.98
N THR A 28 15.45 20.31 -14.80
CA THR A 28 15.09 18.88 -14.92
C THR A 28 15.51 18.11 -13.67
N VAL A 29 14.60 17.30 -13.14
CA VAL A 29 14.87 16.45 -11.96
C VAL A 29 15.53 15.13 -12.36
N LYS A 30 15.30 14.67 -13.60
CA LYS A 30 15.90 13.45 -14.16
C LYS A 30 16.66 13.78 -15.44
N GLU A 31 17.78 13.11 -15.67
CA GLU A 31 18.48 13.21 -16.94
C GLU A 31 17.57 12.82 -18.10
N ASN A 32 17.59 13.64 -19.13
CA ASN A 32 16.72 13.44 -20.28
C ASN A 32 17.18 12.22 -21.10
N THR A 33 16.27 11.31 -21.39
CA THR A 33 16.41 10.34 -22.45
C THR A 33 16.34 11.03 -23.83
N LYS A 34 16.95 10.45 -24.86
CA LYS A 34 17.04 11.03 -26.22
C LYS A 34 15.70 11.45 -26.85
N PHE A 35 14.58 10.94 -26.35
CA PHE A 35 13.24 11.28 -26.84
C PHE A 35 12.27 11.53 -25.67
N VAL A 36 12.01 12.81 -25.41
CA VAL A 36 11.00 13.22 -24.43
C VAL A 36 9.65 13.34 -25.10
N ARG A 37 8.72 12.44 -24.79
CA ARG A 37 7.34 12.46 -25.33
C ARG A 37 6.37 13.27 -24.48
N LYS A 38 6.62 13.35 -23.16
CA LYS A 38 5.78 14.06 -22.19
C LYS A 38 6.65 14.76 -21.18
N VAL A 39 6.26 15.97 -20.80
CA VAL A 39 6.92 16.75 -19.74
C VAL A 39 5.87 17.05 -18.68
N ALA A 40 6.21 16.84 -17.42
CA ALA A 40 5.41 17.25 -16.27
C ALA A 40 6.13 18.38 -15.54
N PHE A 41 5.37 19.40 -15.14
CA PHE A 41 5.86 20.50 -14.34
C PHE A 41 5.30 20.37 -12.93
N TRP A 42 6.18 20.45 -11.93
CA TRP A 42 5.78 20.53 -10.54
C TRP A 42 5.93 21.96 -10.04
N MET A 43 4.87 22.48 -9.44
CA MET A 43 4.86 23.86 -8.94
C MET A 43 3.96 23.93 -7.69
N ASN A 44 4.48 24.48 -6.62
CA ASN A 44 3.74 24.72 -5.40
C ASN A 44 3.34 26.18 -5.24
N THR A 45 2.58 26.51 -4.19
CA THR A 45 2.08 27.87 -3.91
C THR A 45 3.19 28.90 -3.67
N LEU A 46 4.40 28.48 -3.29
CA LEU A 46 5.53 29.39 -3.13
C LEU A 46 5.86 30.14 -4.44
N TYR A 47 5.61 29.51 -5.59
CA TYR A 47 5.82 30.09 -6.92
C TYR A 47 4.61 30.89 -7.45
N SER A 48 3.48 30.90 -6.74
CA SER A 48 2.29 31.66 -7.16
C SER A 48 2.51 33.17 -6.97
N PRO A 49 2.31 34.02 -8.00
CA PRO A 49 2.40 35.44 -7.85
C PRO A 49 1.20 36.07 -7.06
N PHE A 50 0.14 35.29 -6.86
CA PHE A 50 -1.12 35.73 -6.24
C PHE A 50 -1.16 35.55 -4.73
N VAL A 51 -0.25 34.73 -4.16
CA VAL A 51 -0.20 34.42 -2.73
C VAL A 51 1.09 34.93 -2.12
N ARG A 52 1.03 35.59 -0.96
CA ARG A 52 2.20 36.09 -0.25
C ARG A 52 2.89 35.02 0.56
N PHE A 53 4.17 35.16 0.82
CA PHE A 53 4.88 34.23 1.72
C PHE A 53 4.29 34.23 3.12
N SER A 54 3.85 35.41 3.63
CA SER A 54 3.20 35.52 4.92
C SER A 54 1.89 34.72 5.03
N GLU A 55 1.12 34.63 3.94
CA GLU A 55 -0.13 33.85 3.88
C GLU A 55 0.16 32.36 3.95
N ILE A 56 1.19 31.90 3.23
CA ILE A 56 1.61 30.47 3.26
C ILE A 56 2.07 30.08 4.67
N VAL A 57 2.85 30.94 5.32
CA VAL A 57 3.32 30.71 6.70
C VAL A 57 2.14 30.67 7.67
N LYS A 58 1.17 31.57 7.52
CA LYS A 58 -0.04 31.58 8.35
C LYS A 58 -0.80 30.26 8.19
N GLU A 59 -1.08 29.85 6.96
CA GLU A 59 -1.78 28.60 6.69
C GLU A 59 -1.07 27.38 7.28
N PHE A 60 0.26 27.33 7.18
CA PHE A 60 1.04 26.27 7.84
C PHE A 60 0.87 26.26 9.36
N LEU A 61 0.95 27.45 9.99
CA LEU A 61 0.81 27.56 11.45
C LEU A 61 -0.59 27.18 11.93
N ASP A 62 -1.62 27.52 11.15
CA ASP A 62 -3.02 27.16 11.43
C ASP A 62 -3.31 25.67 11.21
N SER A 63 -2.46 25.00 10.42
CA SER A 63 -2.65 23.60 10.03
C SER A 63 -1.75 22.60 10.78
N LYS A 64 -0.60 23.02 11.31
CA LYS A 64 0.48 22.16 11.81
C LYS A 64 0.08 21.21 12.95
N ASP A 65 -0.91 21.56 13.74
CA ASP A 65 -1.34 20.80 14.92
C ASP A 65 -2.57 19.92 14.64
N ASP A 66 -3.13 19.99 13.42
CA ASP A 66 -4.28 19.21 12.96
C ASP A 66 -3.86 18.34 11.75
N PRO A 67 -3.85 17.01 11.87
CA PRO A 67 -3.39 16.12 10.80
C PRO A 67 -4.14 16.27 9.47
N GLU A 68 -5.47 16.50 9.50
CA GLU A 68 -6.27 16.65 8.28
C GLU A 68 -5.96 17.96 7.57
N LYS A 69 -5.84 19.05 8.33
CA LYS A 69 -5.45 20.36 7.80
C LYS A 69 -4.02 20.34 7.29
N LEU A 70 -3.10 19.69 8.02
CA LEU A 70 -1.71 19.56 7.61
C LEU A 70 -1.59 18.74 6.31
N GLN A 71 -2.35 17.67 6.17
CA GLN A 71 -2.42 16.90 4.94
C GLN A 71 -2.91 17.77 3.77
N ASN A 72 -3.98 18.55 3.99
CA ASN A 72 -4.47 19.47 2.97
C ASN A 72 -3.43 20.54 2.61
N PHE A 73 -2.72 21.09 3.60
CA PHE A 73 -1.63 22.04 3.37
C PHE A 73 -0.52 21.42 2.50
N VAL A 74 -0.05 20.22 2.83
CA VAL A 74 1.01 19.53 2.07
C VAL A 74 0.54 19.23 0.64
N ASN A 75 -0.66 18.67 0.48
CA ASN A 75 -1.16 18.28 -0.83
C ASN A 75 -1.51 19.48 -1.73
N SER A 76 -2.18 20.51 -1.16
CA SER A 76 -2.75 21.61 -1.95
C SER A 76 -1.82 22.83 -2.04
N TRP A 77 -1.09 23.16 -0.97
CA TRP A 77 -0.22 24.33 -0.95
C TRP A 77 1.21 24.01 -1.37
N LEU A 78 1.74 22.84 -0.95
CA LEU A 78 3.09 22.43 -1.32
C LEU A 78 3.11 21.57 -2.59
N ALA A 79 1.94 21.09 -3.06
CA ALA A 79 1.81 20.16 -4.18
C ALA A 79 2.68 18.89 -4.00
N GLU A 80 2.76 18.42 -2.76
CA GLU A 80 3.52 17.24 -2.38
C GLU A 80 2.56 16.11 -1.96
N PRO A 81 2.87 14.86 -2.25
CA PRO A 81 2.08 13.75 -1.74
C PRO A 81 2.21 13.70 -0.21
N TRP A 82 1.06 13.60 0.47
CA TRP A 82 1.06 13.38 1.92
C TRP A 82 1.62 12.01 2.24
N GLU A 83 2.61 11.95 3.10
CA GLU A 83 3.11 10.74 3.70
C GLU A 83 2.81 10.75 5.20
N ASP A 84 1.92 9.86 5.65
CA ASP A 84 1.67 9.71 7.08
C ASP A 84 2.84 8.95 7.72
N THR A 85 3.83 9.71 8.18
CA THR A 85 5.03 9.17 8.83
C THR A 85 4.74 8.46 10.15
N LYS A 86 3.56 8.70 10.77
CA LYS A 86 3.16 8.01 12.00
C LYS A 86 2.73 6.58 11.76
N LEU A 87 2.30 6.26 10.53
CA LEU A 87 1.89 4.92 10.12
C LEU A 87 2.97 4.16 9.35
N LYS A 88 4.07 4.81 8.95
CA LYS A 88 5.21 4.11 8.34
C LYS A 88 5.92 3.29 9.42
N THR A 89 5.72 1.99 9.36
CA THR A 89 6.57 1.05 10.12
C THR A 89 8.01 1.25 9.62
N ASN A 90 8.90 1.66 10.51
CA ASN A 90 10.31 1.81 10.17
C ASN A 90 10.86 0.44 9.76
N ALA A 91 11.54 0.37 8.62
CA ALA A 91 12.18 -0.85 8.14
C ALA A 91 13.11 -1.47 9.21
N ASP A 92 13.80 -0.64 9.99
CA ASP A 92 14.68 -1.08 11.07
C ASP A 92 13.89 -1.84 12.15
N LEU A 93 12.68 -1.37 12.53
CA LEU A 93 11.81 -2.07 13.49
C LEU A 93 11.31 -3.43 12.98
N VAL A 94 11.13 -3.57 11.67
CA VAL A 94 10.79 -4.85 11.05
C VAL A 94 12.01 -5.77 11.05
N MET A 95 13.17 -5.25 10.70
CA MET A 95 14.43 -6.00 10.71
C MET A 95 14.82 -6.51 12.12
N GLU A 96 14.62 -5.71 13.17
CA GLU A 96 14.85 -6.12 14.56
C GLU A 96 13.96 -7.30 15.00
N ARG A 97 12.85 -7.53 14.30
CA ARG A 97 11.92 -8.64 14.58
C ARG A 97 12.15 -9.84 13.68
N GLN A 98 13.19 -9.81 12.87
CA GLN A 98 13.59 -10.95 12.07
C GLN A 98 13.99 -12.09 13.01
N THR A 99 13.51 -13.29 12.70
CA THR A 99 13.80 -14.51 13.47
C THR A 99 14.79 -15.38 12.70
N GLU A 100 15.37 -16.37 13.37
CA GLU A 100 16.28 -17.36 12.77
C GLU A 100 15.52 -18.48 12.03
N TYR A 101 14.20 -18.37 11.88
CA TYR A 101 13.41 -19.38 11.17
C TYR A 101 13.74 -19.40 9.69
N GLU A 102 13.95 -20.57 9.16
CA GLU A 102 14.18 -20.79 7.73
C GLU A 102 12.89 -20.60 6.95
N GLU A 103 13.02 -20.01 5.77
CA GLU A 103 11.90 -19.86 4.83
C GLU A 103 11.40 -21.22 4.36
N LEU A 104 10.09 -21.36 4.13
CA LEU A 104 9.38 -22.55 3.69
C LEU A 104 9.27 -23.66 4.78
N VAL A 105 9.86 -23.48 5.94
CA VAL A 105 9.74 -24.44 7.06
C VAL A 105 8.54 -24.07 7.93
N VAL A 106 7.63 -25.02 8.10
CA VAL A 106 6.45 -24.86 8.96
C VAL A 106 6.83 -25.12 10.40
N PRO A 107 6.57 -24.22 11.36
CA PRO A 107 6.84 -24.46 12.77
C PRO A 107 6.07 -25.66 13.32
N GLU A 108 6.65 -26.41 14.25
CA GLU A 108 6.04 -27.58 14.89
C GLU A 108 4.70 -27.31 15.58
N TRP A 109 4.50 -26.09 16.06
CA TRP A 109 3.26 -25.67 16.72
C TRP A 109 2.14 -25.31 15.72
N ALA A 110 2.43 -25.25 14.43
CA ALA A 110 1.45 -24.89 13.41
C ALA A 110 0.36 -25.94 13.25
N LYS A 111 -0.85 -25.49 13.01
CA LYS A 111 -2.03 -26.32 12.78
C LYS A 111 -2.71 -26.02 11.45
N LEU A 112 -2.48 -24.83 10.91
CA LEU A 112 -3.17 -24.32 9.74
C LEU A 112 -2.25 -23.39 8.97
N LEU A 113 -2.28 -23.45 7.65
CA LEU A 113 -1.70 -22.45 6.75
C LEU A 113 -2.81 -21.65 6.09
N THR A 114 -2.62 -20.31 6.06
CA THR A 114 -3.44 -19.43 5.25
C THR A 114 -2.55 -18.58 4.36
N ALA A 115 -3.13 -18.05 3.29
CA ALA A 115 -2.42 -17.18 2.37
C ALA A 115 -3.21 -15.91 2.05
N GLY A 116 -2.48 -14.89 1.62
CA GLY A 116 -3.03 -13.68 1.01
C GLY A 116 -2.35 -13.43 -0.31
N VAL A 117 -3.12 -13.01 -1.31
CA VAL A 117 -2.62 -12.63 -2.63
C VAL A 117 -3.14 -11.26 -3.01
N ASP A 118 -2.22 -10.34 -3.24
CA ASP A 118 -2.50 -8.97 -3.71
C ASP A 118 -2.26 -8.93 -5.23
N VAL A 119 -3.31 -8.57 -5.98
CA VAL A 119 -3.28 -8.59 -7.45
C VAL A 119 -2.98 -7.18 -7.97
N GLN A 120 -1.81 -7.01 -8.57
CA GLN A 120 -1.38 -5.78 -9.20
C GLN A 120 -1.45 -5.88 -10.75
N GLU A 121 -1.23 -4.77 -11.43
CA GLU A 121 -1.32 -4.71 -12.90
C GLU A 121 -0.34 -5.66 -13.61
N ASN A 122 0.89 -5.81 -13.08
CA ASN A 122 1.96 -6.54 -13.74
C ASN A 122 2.44 -7.78 -12.97
N CYS A 123 1.96 -8.01 -11.76
CA CYS A 123 2.39 -9.12 -10.91
C CYS A 123 1.40 -9.36 -9.77
N LEU A 124 1.59 -10.47 -9.08
CA LEU A 124 0.85 -10.85 -7.88
C LEU A 124 1.82 -11.00 -6.72
N TYR A 125 1.56 -10.30 -5.61
CA TYR A 125 2.31 -10.52 -4.37
C TYR A 125 1.56 -11.52 -3.51
N TRP A 126 2.28 -12.46 -2.93
CA TRP A 126 1.69 -13.49 -2.10
C TRP A 126 2.45 -13.68 -0.80
N SER A 127 1.75 -14.12 0.21
CA SER A 127 2.35 -14.51 1.49
C SER A 127 1.59 -15.68 2.09
N ILE A 128 2.32 -16.56 2.79
CA ILE A 128 1.78 -17.73 3.48
C ILE A 128 2.13 -17.64 4.96
N ARG A 129 1.12 -17.83 5.81
CA ARG A 129 1.23 -17.72 7.25
C ARG A 129 0.77 -18.98 7.93
N ALA A 130 1.62 -19.49 8.82
CA ALA A 130 1.30 -20.58 9.73
C ALA A 130 0.58 -20.05 10.97
N TRP A 131 -0.41 -20.78 11.43
CA TRP A 131 -1.20 -20.46 12.62
C TRP A 131 -1.24 -21.61 13.59
N GLY A 132 -1.11 -21.29 14.87
CA GLY A 132 -1.19 -22.24 15.98
C GLY A 132 -2.28 -21.86 16.98
N ASN A 133 -2.18 -22.39 18.20
CA ASN A 133 -3.08 -22.06 19.29
C ASN A 133 -2.99 -20.58 19.67
N TYR A 134 -4.10 -20.02 20.16
CA TYR A 134 -4.17 -18.64 20.67
C TYR A 134 -3.72 -17.58 19.66
N LEU A 135 -3.96 -17.83 18.35
CA LEU A 135 -3.56 -16.95 17.25
C LEU A 135 -2.03 -16.74 17.15
N THR A 136 -1.23 -17.62 17.76
CA THR A 136 0.21 -17.65 17.46
C THR A 136 0.39 -17.80 15.96
N SER A 137 1.20 -16.95 15.35
CA SER A 137 1.37 -16.99 13.90
C SER A 137 2.76 -16.58 13.46
N GLN A 138 3.18 -17.13 12.33
CA GLN A 138 4.44 -16.83 11.68
C GLN A 138 4.27 -16.80 10.16
N ASN A 139 4.87 -15.80 9.52
CA ASN A 139 5.00 -15.82 8.06
C ASN A 139 6.07 -16.83 7.68
N ILE A 140 5.73 -17.83 6.86
CA ILE A 140 6.66 -18.89 6.48
C ILE A 140 7.20 -18.74 5.05
N ALA A 141 6.48 -18.01 4.20
CA ALA A 141 6.89 -17.76 2.83
C ALA A 141 6.19 -16.50 2.28
N HIS A 142 6.85 -15.82 1.38
CA HIS A 142 6.29 -14.71 0.63
C HIS A 142 7.02 -14.56 -0.70
N GLY A 143 6.43 -13.83 -1.62
CA GLY A 143 7.09 -13.60 -2.89
C GLY A 143 6.21 -12.88 -3.90
N GLN A 144 6.69 -12.92 -5.13
CA GLN A 144 6.05 -12.35 -6.30
C GLN A 144 5.81 -13.46 -7.32
N ALA A 145 4.65 -13.46 -7.94
CA ALA A 145 4.30 -14.34 -9.05
C ALA A 145 3.88 -13.48 -10.25
N PHE A 146 4.04 -14.01 -11.45
CA PHE A 146 3.71 -13.31 -12.68
C PHE A 146 2.48 -13.90 -13.40
N SER A 147 1.88 -14.92 -12.81
CA SER A 147 0.66 -15.54 -13.32
C SER A 147 -0.16 -16.22 -12.22
N PHE A 148 -1.45 -16.35 -12.44
CA PHE A 148 -2.33 -17.12 -11.55
C PHE A 148 -1.98 -18.61 -11.50
N GLN A 149 -1.45 -19.19 -12.57
CA GLN A 149 -0.95 -20.57 -12.59
C GLN A 149 0.24 -20.77 -11.64
N GLU A 150 1.09 -19.75 -11.51
CA GLU A 150 2.19 -19.79 -10.56
C GLU A 150 1.68 -19.72 -9.12
N VAL A 151 0.71 -18.85 -8.83
CA VAL A 151 0.03 -18.79 -7.54
C VAL A 151 -0.63 -20.13 -7.22
N GLU A 152 -1.37 -20.72 -8.15
CA GLU A 152 -2.00 -22.03 -7.97
C GLU A 152 -0.98 -23.11 -7.58
N ARG A 153 0.17 -23.16 -8.26
CA ARG A 153 1.27 -24.08 -7.90
C ARG A 153 1.78 -23.87 -6.50
N ILE A 154 2.02 -22.60 -6.11
CA ILE A 154 2.54 -22.23 -4.79
C ILE A 154 1.54 -22.61 -3.70
N MET A 155 0.25 -22.34 -3.89
CA MET A 155 -0.78 -22.61 -2.88
C MET A 155 -1.06 -24.13 -2.71
N ASN A 156 -0.80 -24.93 -3.74
CA ASN A 156 -0.95 -26.38 -3.71
C ASN A 156 0.33 -27.13 -3.31
N LEU A 157 1.42 -26.43 -2.95
CA LEU A 157 2.61 -27.08 -2.41
C LEU A 157 2.32 -27.66 -1.01
N GLU A 158 2.96 -28.81 -0.74
CA GLU A 158 3.06 -29.37 0.60
C GLU A 158 4.23 -28.75 1.34
N TYR A 159 3.91 -27.95 2.36
CA TYR A 159 4.89 -27.31 3.23
C TYR A 159 5.23 -28.24 4.38
N GLN A 160 6.51 -28.54 4.58
CA GLN A 160 6.94 -29.56 5.52
C GLN A 160 7.16 -28.97 6.93
N MET A 161 6.67 -29.70 7.94
CA MET A 161 7.09 -29.51 9.33
C MET A 161 8.43 -30.22 9.59
N PRO A 162 9.13 -29.89 10.68
CA PRO A 162 10.40 -30.58 11.03
C PRO A 162 10.29 -32.08 11.17
N ASP A 163 9.12 -32.60 11.54
CA ASP A 163 8.81 -34.05 11.62
C ASP A 163 8.37 -34.66 10.28
N SER A 164 8.51 -33.91 9.19
CA SER A 164 8.07 -34.28 7.84
C SER A 164 6.55 -34.39 7.67
N THR A 165 5.74 -33.88 8.60
CA THR A 165 4.30 -33.79 8.41
C THR A 165 3.99 -32.65 7.42
N PRO A 166 3.29 -32.95 6.30
CA PRO A 166 2.96 -31.91 5.32
C PRO A 166 1.74 -31.11 5.75
N LEU A 167 1.78 -29.80 5.55
CA LEU A 167 0.62 -28.90 5.60
C LEU A 167 0.44 -28.21 4.25
N VAL A 168 -0.82 -28.06 3.86
CA VAL A 168 -1.21 -27.30 2.65
C VAL A 168 -1.93 -26.01 3.05
N VAL A 169 -1.98 -25.05 2.15
CA VAL A 169 -2.76 -23.82 2.35
C VAL A 169 -4.24 -24.19 2.36
N ALA A 170 -4.87 -24.00 3.53
CA ALA A 170 -6.29 -24.32 3.71
C ALA A 170 -7.23 -23.20 3.27
N LEU A 171 -6.73 -21.96 3.26
CA LEU A 171 -7.50 -20.79 2.82
C LEU A 171 -6.54 -19.72 2.29
N ALA A 172 -6.82 -19.24 1.09
CA ALA A 172 -6.20 -18.04 0.53
C ALA A 172 -7.24 -16.97 0.21
N LEU A 173 -6.98 -15.73 0.62
CA LEU A 173 -7.76 -14.57 0.20
C LEU A 173 -7.06 -13.89 -0.96
N ILE A 174 -7.78 -13.76 -2.08
CA ILE A 174 -7.27 -13.17 -3.32
C ILE A 174 -7.92 -11.80 -3.50
N ASP A 175 -7.12 -10.73 -3.55
CA ASP A 175 -7.67 -9.40 -3.76
C ASP A 175 -8.30 -9.24 -5.15
N SER A 176 -9.55 -8.82 -5.18
CA SER A 176 -10.33 -8.59 -6.41
C SER A 176 -10.54 -7.11 -6.73
N GLY A 177 -9.73 -6.24 -6.14
CA GLY A 177 -9.86 -4.79 -6.31
C GLY A 177 -9.47 -4.32 -7.71
N ASN A 178 -8.43 -4.90 -8.30
CA ASN A 178 -7.88 -4.48 -9.59
C ASN A 178 -8.48 -5.24 -10.79
N ASP A 179 -8.51 -6.58 -10.74
CA ASP A 179 -9.03 -7.45 -11.81
C ASP A 179 -10.03 -8.46 -11.25
N ALA A 180 -11.24 -8.00 -11.02
CA ALA A 180 -12.28 -8.82 -10.38
C ALA A 180 -12.66 -10.06 -11.20
N ASP A 181 -12.69 -9.97 -12.52
CA ASP A 181 -13.16 -11.06 -13.38
C ASP A 181 -12.20 -12.23 -13.38
N THR A 182 -10.94 -11.97 -13.59
CA THR A 182 -9.89 -13.00 -13.56
C THR A 182 -9.77 -13.62 -12.18
N VAL A 183 -9.85 -12.80 -11.10
CA VAL A 183 -9.83 -13.31 -9.72
C VAL A 183 -11.04 -14.19 -9.43
N TYR A 184 -12.23 -13.82 -9.87
CA TYR A 184 -13.44 -14.62 -9.66
C TYR A 184 -13.35 -15.97 -10.36
N ASP A 185 -12.88 -15.99 -11.61
CA ASP A 185 -12.69 -17.23 -12.35
C ASP A 185 -11.60 -18.13 -11.71
N PHE A 186 -10.51 -17.53 -11.25
CA PHE A 186 -9.46 -18.23 -10.53
C PHE A 186 -9.97 -18.84 -9.23
N CYS A 187 -10.70 -18.09 -8.41
CA CYS A 187 -11.27 -18.58 -7.16
C CYS A 187 -12.33 -19.66 -7.40
N ALA A 188 -13.13 -19.56 -8.47
CA ALA A 188 -14.10 -20.58 -8.82
C ALA A 188 -13.44 -21.93 -9.20
N ASN A 189 -12.31 -21.87 -9.90
CA ASN A 189 -11.55 -23.06 -10.27
C ASN A 189 -10.78 -23.70 -9.09
N ASN A 190 -10.53 -22.92 -8.01
CA ASN A 190 -9.79 -23.32 -6.82
C ASN A 190 -10.62 -23.14 -5.54
N SER A 191 -11.93 -23.45 -5.62
CA SER A 191 -12.92 -23.13 -4.59
C SER A 191 -12.72 -23.86 -3.26
N GLU A 192 -11.89 -24.90 -3.22
CA GLU A 192 -11.52 -25.64 -2.02
C GLU A 192 -10.62 -24.84 -1.07
N TRP A 193 -9.83 -23.89 -1.56
CA TRP A 193 -8.92 -23.08 -0.75
C TRP A 193 -8.93 -21.59 -1.09
N ALA A 194 -9.43 -21.14 -2.26
CA ALA A 194 -9.39 -19.75 -2.68
C ALA A 194 -10.74 -19.05 -2.50
N LEU A 195 -10.72 -17.88 -1.88
CA LEU A 195 -11.87 -16.96 -1.79
C LEU A 195 -11.48 -15.57 -2.28
N PRO A 196 -12.32 -14.92 -3.10
CA PRO A 196 -12.10 -13.52 -3.45
C PRO A 196 -12.31 -12.62 -2.25
N SER A 197 -11.46 -11.62 -2.12
CA SER A 197 -11.57 -10.56 -1.12
C SER A 197 -11.60 -9.19 -1.78
N LYS A 198 -12.15 -8.21 -1.07
CA LYS A 198 -12.17 -6.82 -1.51
C LYS A 198 -12.17 -5.87 -0.32
N GLY A 199 -11.38 -4.81 -0.40
CA GLY A 199 -11.42 -3.71 0.55
C GLY A 199 -12.75 -2.94 0.45
N SER A 200 -13.35 -2.63 1.60
CA SER A 200 -14.53 -1.74 1.66
C SER A 200 -14.07 -0.29 1.62
N SER A 201 -14.69 0.52 0.77
CA SER A 201 -14.48 1.97 0.73
C SER A 201 -15.17 2.71 1.88
N ASN A 202 -16.11 2.05 2.58
CA ASN A 202 -16.83 2.63 3.70
C ASN A 202 -16.50 1.88 5.00
N PRO A 203 -16.43 2.58 6.14
CA PRO A 203 -16.26 1.95 7.45
C PRO A 203 -17.37 0.93 7.71
N MET A 204 -16.99 -0.22 8.28
CA MET A 204 -17.92 -1.30 8.63
C MET A 204 -18.01 -1.47 10.15
N LEU A 205 -19.12 -2.02 10.66
CA LEU A 205 -19.24 -2.35 12.08
C LEU A 205 -18.29 -3.48 12.47
N SER A 206 -18.16 -4.50 11.63
CA SER A 206 -17.24 -5.63 11.81
C SER A 206 -15.93 -5.42 11.03
N HIS A 207 -14.89 -6.17 11.37
CA HIS A 207 -13.63 -6.18 10.67
C HIS A 207 -13.77 -6.70 9.24
N TYR A 208 -14.65 -7.66 9.03
CA TYR A 208 -14.99 -8.21 7.73
C TYR A 208 -16.49 -8.57 7.65
N LYS A 209 -16.97 -8.79 6.44
CA LYS A 209 -18.33 -9.25 6.15
C LYS A 209 -18.26 -10.24 4.98
N LEU A 210 -19.01 -11.34 5.10
CA LEU A 210 -19.22 -12.22 3.96
C LEU A 210 -20.38 -11.67 3.11
N SER A 211 -20.12 -11.54 1.84
CA SER A 211 -21.07 -11.18 0.79
C SER A 211 -21.11 -12.28 -0.26
N LYS A 212 -21.84 -12.07 -1.33
CA LYS A 212 -21.87 -12.98 -2.47
C LYS A 212 -21.37 -12.26 -3.71
N VAL A 213 -20.63 -12.99 -4.56
CA VAL A 213 -20.34 -12.54 -5.92
C VAL A 213 -21.67 -12.48 -6.67
N ASN A 214 -22.09 -11.27 -7.04
CA ASN A 214 -23.36 -11.03 -7.71
C ASN A 214 -23.14 -10.63 -9.19
N LYS A 215 -22.38 -11.45 -9.90
CA LYS A 215 -22.10 -11.29 -11.33
C LYS A 215 -22.57 -12.55 -12.05
N SER A 216 -23.74 -12.46 -12.70
CA SER A 216 -24.47 -13.61 -13.24
C SER A 216 -23.74 -14.36 -14.38
N ASP A 217 -22.81 -13.69 -15.05
CA ASP A 217 -21.95 -14.22 -16.13
C ASP A 217 -20.61 -14.78 -15.63
N SER A 218 -20.32 -14.65 -14.33
CA SER A 218 -19.09 -15.20 -13.72
C SER A 218 -19.29 -16.65 -13.26
N LYS A 219 -18.27 -17.48 -13.42
CA LYS A 219 -18.21 -18.83 -12.83
C LYS A 219 -18.31 -18.81 -11.30
N ALA A 220 -17.92 -17.70 -10.68
CA ALA A 220 -17.97 -17.50 -9.23
C ALA A 220 -19.35 -17.01 -8.74
N TYR A 221 -20.39 -16.95 -9.58
CA TYR A 221 -21.72 -16.49 -9.17
C TYR A 221 -22.22 -17.21 -7.91
N GLY A 222 -22.60 -16.46 -6.89
CA GLY A 222 -23.05 -16.99 -5.60
C GLY A 222 -21.94 -17.44 -4.66
N MET A 223 -20.68 -17.46 -5.08
CA MET A 223 -19.50 -17.70 -4.23
C MET A 223 -19.39 -16.65 -3.12
N ASN A 224 -18.82 -17.01 -1.99
CA ASN A 224 -18.55 -16.04 -0.92
C ASN A 224 -17.49 -15.06 -1.36
N LEU A 225 -17.73 -13.77 -1.11
CA LEU A 225 -16.81 -12.65 -1.25
C LEU A 225 -16.53 -12.09 0.15
N VAL A 226 -15.26 -12.01 0.52
CA VAL A 226 -14.84 -11.44 1.80
C VAL A 226 -14.64 -9.94 1.63
N LEU A 227 -15.55 -9.14 2.20
CA LEU A 227 -15.37 -7.69 2.29
C LEU A 227 -14.61 -7.35 3.57
N VAL A 228 -13.54 -6.58 3.47
CA VAL A 228 -12.64 -6.26 4.57
C VAL A 228 -12.69 -4.75 4.84
N ASP A 229 -12.83 -4.34 6.10
CA ASP A 229 -12.69 -2.94 6.50
C ASP A 229 -11.21 -2.55 6.51
N THR A 230 -10.76 -1.91 5.44
CA THR A 230 -9.35 -1.53 5.28
C THR A 230 -8.87 -0.55 6.33
N GLY A 231 -9.76 0.27 6.92
CA GLY A 231 -9.42 1.21 7.98
C GLY A 231 -9.08 0.54 9.31
N LYS A 232 -9.61 -0.67 9.57
CA LYS A 232 -9.34 -1.45 10.79
C LYS A 232 -8.09 -2.31 10.72
N TYR A 233 -7.53 -2.51 9.52
CA TYR A 233 -6.34 -3.33 9.29
C TYR A 233 -5.11 -2.52 8.86
N LYS A 234 -5.24 -1.20 8.77
CA LYS A 234 -4.14 -0.27 8.46
C LYS A 234 -3.46 0.28 9.72
#